data_f40aa5db371e77c041e5ffbf4abb12b8
#
_entry.id   f40aa5db371e77c041e5ffbf4abb12b8
#
_cell.length_a   1.000
_cell.length_b   1.000
_cell.length_c   1.000
_cell.angle_alpha   90.00
_cell.angle_beta   90.00
_cell.angle_gamma   90.00
#
_symmetry.space_group_name_H-M   'P 1'
#
loop_
_entity.id
_entity.type
_entity.pdbx_description
1 polymer ?
#
loop_
_entity_poly.entity_id
_entity_poly.type
_entity_poly.pdbx_seq_one_letter_code
_entity_poly.pdbx_strand_id
1 'polypeptide(L)'
;MNELAADPLSPYVRTTPVGLPPGAAGAFDLEACNALMRTGSKTFFAASRLLPARVRASSIALYAFCRVADDMVDGGRHSLADAMALLSQRLDAIYAGHPQDPVEDRALAVVVQRHALPRALLDALLDGFAWDA
;
A
#
# COMPACT_ATOMS: atom_id res chain seq x y z
N MET A 1 7.30 7.52 -23.67
CA MET A 1 6.79 6.77 -22.99
C MET A 1 6.81 5.37 -23.15
N ASN A 2 7.52 4.90 -23.91
CA ASN A 2 7.59 3.62 -24.11
C ASN A 2 8.21 2.83 -23.09
N GLU A 3 8.98 3.42 -22.20
CA GLU A 3 9.54 2.69 -21.12
C GLU A 3 8.47 2.08 -20.29
N LEU A 4 7.32 2.68 -20.21
CA LEU A 4 6.24 2.11 -19.47
C LEU A 4 5.72 0.86 -20.10
N ALA A 5 5.73 0.83 -21.41
CA ALA A 5 5.28 -0.35 -22.10
C ALA A 5 6.29 -1.46 -22.06
N ALA A 6 7.57 -1.12 -22.05
CA ALA A 6 8.58 -2.14 -22.04
C ALA A 6 8.72 -2.82 -20.69
N ASP A 7 8.59 -2.04 -19.62
CA ASP A 7 8.70 -2.58 -18.27
C ASP A 7 7.69 -1.86 -17.40
N PRO A 8 6.47 -2.41 -17.33
CA PRO A 8 5.39 -1.70 -16.66
C PRO A 8 5.62 -1.47 -15.19
N LEU A 9 6.46 -2.28 -14.54
CA LEU A 9 6.71 -2.08 -13.14
C LEU A 9 7.82 -1.09 -12.85
N SER A 10 8.56 -0.72 -13.87
CA SER A 10 9.71 0.14 -13.70
C SER A 10 9.41 1.46 -13.01
N PRO A 11 8.31 2.17 -13.34
CA PRO A 11 8.03 3.44 -12.68
C PRO A 11 7.85 3.32 -11.17
N TYR A 12 7.42 2.14 -10.71
CA TYR A 12 7.16 1.95 -9.31
C TYR A 12 8.32 1.31 -8.56
N VAL A 13 9.16 0.57 -9.26
CA VAL A 13 10.21 -0.20 -8.63
C VAL A 13 11.56 0.49 -8.71
N ARG A 14 11.81 1.23 -9.77
CA ARG A 14 13.12 1.82 -9.99
C ARG A 14 13.18 3.31 -9.81
N THR A 15 12.08 4.00 -10.01
CA THR A 15 12.05 5.46 -9.92
C THR A 15 11.90 5.91 -8.50
N THR A 16 12.75 6.82 -8.07
CA THR A 16 12.67 7.35 -6.71
C THR A 16 11.69 8.49 -6.65
N PRO A 17 10.61 8.37 -5.91
CA PRO A 17 9.68 9.48 -5.75
C PRO A 17 10.31 10.62 -4.98
N VAL A 18 9.88 11.83 -5.31
CA VAL A 18 10.35 13.01 -4.62
C VAL A 18 9.88 12.99 -3.18
N GLY A 19 10.76 13.33 -2.28
CA GLY A 19 10.40 13.44 -0.87
C GLY A 19 10.58 12.19 -0.06
N LEU A 20 10.93 11.08 -0.67
CA LEU A 20 11.20 9.86 0.07
C LEU A 20 12.68 9.58 0.13
N PRO A 21 13.16 8.88 1.16
CA PRO A 21 14.57 8.61 1.30
C PRO A 21 15.09 7.72 0.17
N PRO A 22 16.31 7.94 -0.26
CA PRO A 22 16.91 7.05 -1.24
C PRO A 22 16.98 5.64 -0.68
N GLY A 23 16.89 4.70 -1.52
CA GLY A 23 16.98 3.32 -1.10
C GLY A 23 15.70 2.73 -0.57
N ALA A 24 14.80 3.56 -0.04
CA ALA A 24 13.51 3.07 0.39
C ALA A 24 12.43 3.51 -0.57
N ALA A 25 12.70 4.55 -1.33
CA ALA A 25 11.63 5.21 -2.05
C ALA A 25 11.51 4.82 -3.49
N GLY A 26 12.58 4.54 -4.16
CA GLY A 26 12.54 4.24 -5.58
C GLY A 26 11.99 2.88 -5.87
N ALA A 27 12.04 2.00 -4.89
CA ALA A 27 11.58 0.65 -5.07
C ALA A 27 10.92 0.20 -3.79
N PHE A 28 9.84 -0.52 -3.91
CA PHE A 28 9.26 -1.19 -2.77
C PHE A 28 9.27 -2.68 -3.06
N ASP A 29 9.09 -3.46 -2.01
CA ASP A 29 9.14 -4.90 -2.13
C ASP A 29 7.83 -5.43 -2.69
N LEU A 30 7.72 -5.40 -4.00
CA LEU A 30 6.52 -5.83 -4.70
C LEU A 30 6.24 -7.31 -4.47
N GLU A 31 7.29 -8.11 -4.36
CA GLU A 31 7.10 -9.52 -4.13
C GLU A 31 6.50 -9.80 -2.77
N ALA A 32 6.93 -9.09 -1.74
CA ALA A 32 6.33 -9.24 -0.42
C ALA A 32 4.88 -8.76 -0.41
N CYS A 33 4.57 -7.68 -1.13
CA CYS A 33 3.20 -7.21 -1.26
C CYS A 33 2.33 -8.23 -2.00
N ASN A 34 2.87 -8.84 -3.05
CA ASN A 34 2.18 -9.89 -3.77
C ASN A 34 1.89 -11.08 -2.86
N ALA A 35 2.82 -11.44 -1.99
CA ALA A 35 2.63 -12.56 -1.08
C ALA A 35 1.49 -12.25 -0.10
N LEU A 36 1.45 -11.03 0.43
CA LEU A 36 0.37 -10.63 1.32
C LEU A 36 -0.99 -10.68 0.61
N MET A 37 -1.03 -10.22 -0.62
CA MET A 37 -2.26 -10.23 -1.38
C MET A 37 -2.69 -11.66 -1.70
N ARG A 38 -1.75 -12.52 -2.08
CA ARG A 38 -2.07 -13.91 -2.43
C ARG A 38 -2.65 -14.68 -1.28
N THR A 39 -2.09 -14.47 -0.09
CA THR A 39 -2.60 -15.15 1.10
C THR A 39 -3.91 -14.56 1.56
N GLY A 40 -4.16 -13.29 1.24
CA GLY A 40 -5.36 -12.60 1.70
C GLY A 40 -6.55 -12.74 0.79
N SER A 41 -6.34 -12.69 -0.53
CA SER A 41 -7.46 -12.75 -1.46
C SER A 41 -7.00 -13.28 -2.79
N LYS A 42 -7.33 -14.52 -3.06
CA LYS A 42 -6.99 -15.13 -4.34
C LYS A 42 -7.75 -14.48 -5.49
N THR A 43 -8.98 -14.08 -5.25
CA THR A 43 -9.79 -13.43 -6.27
C THR A 43 -9.19 -12.08 -6.65
N PHE A 44 -8.83 -11.28 -5.66
CA PHE A 44 -8.23 -9.99 -5.97
C PHE A 44 -6.88 -10.17 -6.65
N PHE A 45 -6.10 -11.13 -6.21
CA PHE A 45 -4.81 -11.41 -6.83
C PHE A 45 -5.00 -11.77 -8.29
N ALA A 46 -5.93 -12.67 -8.60
CA ALA A 46 -6.20 -13.06 -9.98
C ALA A 46 -6.69 -11.86 -10.80
N ALA A 47 -7.59 -11.08 -10.25
CA ALA A 47 -8.14 -9.92 -10.94
C ALA A 47 -7.08 -8.86 -11.21
N SER A 48 -6.14 -8.69 -10.28
CA SER A 48 -5.10 -7.68 -10.45
C SER A 48 -4.22 -7.94 -11.66
N ARG A 49 -4.13 -9.19 -12.10
CA ARG A 49 -3.33 -9.53 -13.27
C ARG A 49 -3.96 -9.02 -14.56
N LEU A 50 -5.24 -8.67 -14.52
CA LEU A 50 -5.94 -8.10 -15.66
C LEU A 50 -5.83 -6.59 -15.72
N LEU A 51 -5.28 -5.95 -14.68
CA LEU A 51 -5.13 -4.52 -14.67
C LEU A 51 -4.05 -4.07 -15.64
N PRO A 52 -4.18 -2.85 -16.18
CA PRO A 52 -3.09 -2.29 -16.97
C PRO A 52 -1.79 -2.34 -16.17
N ALA A 53 -0.72 -2.67 -16.86
CA ALA A 53 0.55 -2.90 -16.19
C ALA A 53 1.00 -1.71 -15.36
N ARG A 54 0.73 -0.51 -15.84
CA ARG A 54 1.23 0.69 -15.15
C ARG A 54 0.55 0.97 -13.82
N VAL A 55 -0.63 0.36 -13.56
CA VAL A 55 -1.29 0.53 -12.27
C VAL A 55 -1.27 -0.74 -11.43
N ARG A 56 -0.79 -1.83 -11.98
CA ARG A 56 -0.83 -3.12 -11.28
C ARG A 56 -0.03 -3.10 -10.00
N ALA A 57 1.21 -2.62 -10.05
CA ALA A 57 2.06 -2.58 -8.88
C ALA A 57 1.49 -1.69 -7.78
N SER A 58 0.94 -0.54 -8.17
CA SER A 58 0.34 0.37 -7.21
C SER A 58 -0.89 -0.25 -6.55
N SER A 59 -1.70 -0.95 -7.34
CA SER A 59 -2.88 -1.61 -6.80
C SER A 59 -2.52 -2.72 -5.82
N ILE A 60 -1.46 -3.45 -6.12
CA ILE A 60 -0.98 -4.51 -5.24
C ILE A 60 -0.47 -3.93 -3.93
N ALA A 61 0.28 -2.84 -3.99
CA ALA A 61 0.80 -2.19 -2.80
C ALA A 61 -0.32 -1.66 -1.92
N LEU A 62 -1.31 -1.01 -2.53
CA LEU A 62 -2.45 -0.50 -1.80
C LEU A 62 -3.23 -1.63 -1.15
N TYR A 63 -3.46 -2.71 -1.89
CA TYR A 63 -4.18 -3.85 -1.34
C TYR A 63 -3.42 -4.47 -0.17
N ALA A 64 -2.10 -4.59 -0.27
CA ALA A 64 -1.31 -5.18 0.80
C ALA A 64 -1.48 -4.41 2.10
N PHE A 65 -1.43 -3.07 2.03
CA PHE A 65 -1.64 -2.25 3.21
C PHE A 65 -3.06 -2.43 3.76
N CYS A 66 -4.06 -2.41 2.89
CA CYS A 66 -5.44 -2.57 3.30
C CYS A 66 -5.70 -3.93 3.95
N ARG A 67 -5.07 -4.97 3.42
CA ARG A 67 -5.21 -6.31 3.99
C ARG A 67 -4.65 -6.38 5.40
N VAL A 68 -3.47 -5.79 5.61
CA VAL A 68 -2.87 -5.76 6.94
C VAL A 68 -3.74 -4.91 7.87
N ALA A 69 -4.23 -3.77 7.40
CA ALA A 69 -5.09 -2.91 8.20
C ALA A 69 -6.38 -3.64 8.61
N ASP A 70 -7.00 -4.34 7.68
CA ASP A 70 -8.22 -5.08 7.97
C ASP A 70 -7.95 -6.17 8.99
N ASP A 71 -6.83 -6.86 8.88
CA ASP A 71 -6.45 -7.88 9.85
C ASP A 71 -6.19 -7.28 11.23
N MET A 72 -5.64 -6.09 11.31
CA MET A 72 -5.44 -5.42 12.59
C MET A 72 -6.78 -5.07 13.26
N VAL A 73 -7.74 -4.65 12.47
CA VAL A 73 -9.05 -4.29 12.98
C VAL A 73 -9.81 -5.54 13.43
N ASP A 74 -9.74 -6.63 12.66
CA ASP A 74 -10.51 -7.83 12.93
C ASP A 74 -9.78 -8.87 13.79
N GLY A 75 -8.48 -8.72 13.95
CA GLY A 75 -7.64 -9.79 14.50
C GLY A 75 -7.77 -10.05 15.98
N GLY A 76 -8.43 -9.19 16.72
CA GLY A 76 -8.64 -9.42 18.15
C GLY A 76 -7.45 -9.13 19.05
N ARG A 77 -6.30 -8.73 18.49
CA ARG A 77 -5.13 -8.42 19.30
C ARG A 77 -5.17 -7.02 19.89
N HIS A 78 -5.98 -6.16 19.30
CA HIS A 78 -6.14 -4.78 19.75
C HIS A 78 -7.63 -4.49 19.88
N SER A 79 -7.99 -3.56 20.74
CA SER A 79 -9.34 -3.01 20.68
C SER A 79 -9.49 -2.27 19.36
N LEU A 80 -10.72 -2.04 18.95
CA LEU A 80 -10.96 -1.27 17.71
C LEU A 80 -10.31 0.11 17.81
N ALA A 81 -10.45 0.77 18.94
CA ALA A 81 -9.87 2.11 19.10
C ALA A 81 -8.35 2.07 18.99
N ASP A 82 -7.72 1.06 19.60
CA ASP A 82 -6.26 0.94 19.54
C ASP A 82 -5.79 0.63 18.13
N ALA A 83 -6.48 -0.27 17.42
CA ALA A 83 -6.12 -0.59 16.05
C ALA A 83 -6.22 0.64 15.16
N MET A 84 -7.31 1.40 15.31
CA MET A 84 -7.50 2.60 14.50
C MET A 84 -6.45 3.66 14.82
N ALA A 85 -6.07 3.80 16.08
CA ALA A 85 -5.03 4.76 16.47
C ALA A 85 -3.67 4.37 15.87
N LEU A 86 -3.33 3.09 15.92
CA LEU A 86 -2.08 2.61 15.35
C LEU A 86 -2.05 2.80 13.85
N LEU A 87 -3.14 2.51 13.16
CA LEU A 87 -3.23 2.68 11.73
C LEU A 87 -3.14 4.17 11.33
N SER A 88 -3.76 5.04 12.12
CA SER A 88 -3.67 6.46 11.87
C SER A 88 -2.24 6.95 12.01
N GLN A 89 -1.50 6.45 13.00
CA GLN A 89 -0.09 6.80 13.16
C GLN A 89 0.73 6.32 11.97
N ARG A 90 0.44 5.14 11.47
CA ARG A 90 1.16 4.61 10.31
C ARG A 90 0.89 5.46 9.08
N LEU A 91 -0.35 5.91 8.89
CA LEU A 91 -0.68 6.81 7.78
C LEU A 91 -0.02 8.18 7.95
N ASP A 92 0.04 8.69 9.18
CA ASP A 92 0.74 9.95 9.43
C ASP A 92 2.19 9.87 8.95
N ALA A 93 2.87 8.77 9.28
CA ALA A 93 4.25 8.58 8.89
C ALA A 93 4.38 8.44 7.37
N ILE A 94 3.47 7.70 6.74
CA ILE A 94 3.45 7.52 5.30
C ILE A 94 3.31 8.87 4.60
N TYR A 95 2.37 9.70 5.04
CA TYR A 95 2.12 10.98 4.40
C TYR A 95 3.18 12.03 4.74
N ALA A 96 3.93 11.80 5.81
CA ALA A 96 5.08 12.66 6.12
C ALA A 96 6.33 12.26 5.35
N GLY A 97 6.30 11.15 4.62
CA GLY A 97 7.46 10.69 3.87
C GLY A 97 8.44 9.86 4.67
N HIS A 98 8.04 9.44 5.88
CA HIS A 98 8.88 8.65 6.76
C HIS A 98 8.13 7.41 7.22
N PRO A 99 7.78 6.49 6.30
CA PRO A 99 6.97 5.31 6.66
C PRO A 99 7.69 4.45 7.69
N GLN A 100 6.89 3.74 8.47
CA GLN A 100 7.42 2.78 9.43
C GLN A 100 7.99 1.57 8.67
N ASP A 101 8.59 0.64 9.42
CA ASP A 101 9.36 -0.47 8.84
C ASP A 101 8.58 -1.45 7.97
N PRO A 102 7.33 -1.80 8.24
CA PRO A 102 6.67 -2.85 7.46
C PRO A 102 6.70 -2.56 5.97
N VAL A 103 6.84 -3.63 5.19
CA VAL A 103 6.99 -3.51 3.75
C VAL A 103 5.77 -2.85 3.11
N GLU A 104 4.58 -3.12 3.63
CA GLU A 104 3.37 -2.53 3.08
C GLU A 104 3.31 -1.02 3.32
N ASP A 105 3.88 -0.53 4.42
CA ASP A 105 3.93 0.90 4.71
C ASP A 105 4.87 1.60 3.74
N ARG A 106 6.03 1.00 3.50
CA ARG A 106 6.99 1.58 2.57
C ARG A 106 6.46 1.58 1.15
N ALA A 107 5.78 0.51 0.77
CA ALA A 107 5.17 0.42 -0.55
C ALA A 107 4.07 1.46 -0.73
N LEU A 108 3.22 1.60 0.27
CA LEU A 108 2.13 2.58 0.20
C LEU A 108 2.68 4.00 0.13
N ALA A 109 3.78 4.28 0.84
CA ALA A 109 4.38 5.61 0.78
C ALA A 109 4.82 5.95 -0.65
N VAL A 110 5.37 4.99 -1.37
CA VAL A 110 5.75 5.19 -2.76
C VAL A 110 4.51 5.49 -3.62
N VAL A 111 3.46 4.73 -3.42
CA VAL A 111 2.22 4.88 -4.21
C VAL A 111 1.55 6.22 -3.93
N VAL A 112 1.48 6.60 -2.65
CA VAL A 112 0.89 7.89 -2.25
C VAL A 112 1.64 9.03 -2.92
N GLN A 113 2.97 8.97 -2.87
CA GLN A 113 3.79 10.01 -3.45
C GLN A 113 3.63 10.07 -4.97
N ARG A 114 3.63 8.92 -5.61
CA ARG A 114 3.59 8.86 -7.07
C ARG A 114 2.25 9.29 -7.65
N HIS A 115 1.17 8.91 -6.99
CA HIS A 115 -0.16 9.18 -7.51
C HIS A 115 -0.88 10.31 -6.78
N ALA A 116 -0.22 10.95 -5.82
CA ALA A 116 -0.81 12.02 -5.02
C ALA A 116 -2.15 11.60 -4.42
N LEU A 117 -2.18 10.42 -3.81
CA LEU A 117 -3.41 9.92 -3.21
C LEU A 117 -3.78 10.77 -2.01
N PRO A 118 -5.01 11.27 -1.94
CA PRO A 118 -5.41 12.08 -0.79
C PRO A 118 -5.53 11.23 0.48
N ARG A 119 -5.12 11.81 1.60
CA ARG A 119 -5.23 11.14 2.89
C ARG A 119 -6.67 10.73 3.18
N ALA A 120 -7.63 11.53 2.74
CA ALA A 120 -9.03 11.26 2.96
C ALA A 120 -9.47 9.92 2.37
N LEU A 121 -8.85 9.50 1.27
CA LEU A 121 -9.16 8.20 0.68
C LEU A 121 -8.79 7.08 1.63
N LEU A 122 -7.60 7.14 2.20
CA LEU A 122 -7.12 6.10 3.12
C LEU A 122 -7.92 6.13 4.42
N ASP A 123 -8.25 7.30 4.91
CA ASP A 123 -9.08 7.41 6.11
C ASP A 123 -10.45 6.78 5.88
N ALA A 124 -11.03 6.99 4.71
CA ALA A 124 -12.33 6.40 4.38
C ALA A 124 -12.25 4.88 4.31
N LEU A 125 -11.15 4.34 3.78
CA LEU A 125 -10.95 2.90 3.75
C LEU A 125 -10.86 2.32 5.16
N LEU A 126 -10.11 2.97 6.04
CA LEU A 126 -9.99 2.51 7.41
C LEU A 126 -11.33 2.58 8.14
N ASP A 127 -12.09 3.64 7.92
CA ASP A 127 -13.41 3.77 8.51
C ASP A 127 -14.34 2.65 8.04
N GLY A 128 -14.20 2.25 6.78
CA GLY A 128 -14.98 1.15 6.24
C GLY A 128 -14.64 -0.17 6.93
N PHE A 129 -13.35 -0.41 7.19
CA PHE A 129 -12.95 -1.62 7.91
C PHE A 129 -13.51 -1.61 9.34
N ALA A 130 -13.48 -0.46 10.00
CA ALA A 130 -14.01 -0.32 11.36
C ALA A 130 -15.52 -0.55 11.37
N TRP A 131 -16.21 -0.10 10.33
CA TRP A 131 -17.66 -0.26 10.24
C TRP A 131 -18.03 -1.73 10.11
N ASP A 132 -17.23 -2.51 9.38
CA ASP A 132 -17.49 -3.92 9.14
C ASP A 132 -17.00 -4.84 10.24
N ALA A 133 -16.25 -4.31 11.19
CA ALA A 133 -15.61 -5.12 12.23
C ALA A 133 -16.61 -5.67 13.26
#